data_e2737bb0bd03cc522eb9b9f4f9535487
#
_entry.id   e2737bb0bd03cc522eb9b9f4f9535487
#
_cell.length_a   1.000
_cell.length_b   1.000
_cell.length_c   1.000
_cell.angle_alpha   90.00
_cell.angle_beta   90.00
_cell.angle_gamma   90.00
#
_symmetry.space_group_name_H-M   'P 1'
#
loop_
_entity.id
_entity.type
_entity.pdbx_description
1 polymer ?
#
loop_
_entity_poly.entity_id
_entity_poly.type
_entity_poly.pdbx_seq_one_letter_code
_entity_poly.pdbx_strand_id
1 'polypeptide(L)'
;MQHKKQRDFLVPSLVGARDDSDVDVYLAASKLFLGGVGGRNVLLNGTLRSTRANQTGLLGFGGDAKSGRSLVAEITAAVLLDRHWAIGYEFRQKPDNLGFAREDDWQDLFVAWFPNKHVALVAAYADLGSIATLDSQAGWYLSLQVSL
;
A
#
# COMPACT_ATOMS: atom_id res chain seq x y z
N MET A 1 1.91 10.03 11.59
CA MET A 1 3.37 10.02 11.54
C MET A 1 3.86 8.64 11.93
N GLN A 2 4.75 8.04 11.16
CA GLN A 2 5.26 6.69 11.37
C GLN A 2 6.78 6.70 11.26
N HIS A 3 7.47 6.21 12.30
CA HIS A 3 8.92 5.98 12.27
C HIS A 3 9.18 4.54 11.79
N LYS A 4 10.04 4.40 10.80
CA LYS A 4 10.45 3.12 10.23
C LYS A 4 11.96 2.96 10.33
N LYS A 5 12.43 1.75 10.64
CA LYS A 5 13.85 1.40 10.68
C LYS A 5 14.08 0.03 10.06
N GLN A 6 15.03 -0.06 9.16
CA GLN A 6 15.51 -1.31 8.59
C GLN A 6 16.58 -1.94 9.51
N ARG A 7 16.43 -3.22 9.85
CA ARG A 7 17.37 -3.91 10.75
C ARG A 7 18.64 -4.36 10.05
N ASP A 8 18.51 -4.78 8.79
CA ASP A 8 19.65 -5.18 7.95
C ASP A 8 19.76 -4.21 6.78
N PHE A 9 20.82 -3.41 6.78
CA PHE A 9 21.06 -2.38 5.78
C PHE A 9 22.03 -2.81 4.68
N LEU A 10 22.57 -4.04 4.72
CA LEU A 10 23.52 -4.49 3.73
C LEU A 10 22.92 -4.54 2.33
N VAL A 11 21.79 -5.21 2.16
CA VAL A 11 21.09 -5.33 0.87
C VAL A 11 20.59 -3.96 0.39
N PRO A 12 19.89 -3.15 1.21
CA PRO A 12 19.49 -1.79 0.83
C PRO A 12 20.65 -0.91 0.36
N SER A 13 21.79 -0.95 1.03
CA SER A 13 22.97 -0.16 0.65
C SER A 13 23.57 -0.60 -0.69
N LEU A 14 23.54 -1.90 -1.01
CA LEU A 14 24.03 -2.44 -2.28
C LEU A 14 23.15 -2.02 -3.48
N VAL A 15 21.87 -1.74 -3.26
CA VAL A 15 20.95 -1.23 -4.30
C VAL A 15 20.82 0.30 -4.29
N GLY A 16 21.68 1.00 -3.55
CA GLY A 16 21.78 2.45 -3.59
C GLY A 16 20.98 3.22 -2.54
N ALA A 17 20.39 2.56 -1.55
CA ALA A 17 19.73 3.24 -0.43
C ALA A 17 20.75 3.98 0.46
N ARG A 18 20.36 5.17 0.96
CA ARG A 18 21.27 6.04 1.73
C ARG A 18 21.10 5.91 3.23
N ASP A 19 19.87 5.68 3.69
CA ASP A 19 19.53 5.69 5.11
C ASP A 19 18.82 4.38 5.53
N ASP A 20 19.05 3.96 6.79
CA ASP A 20 18.41 2.79 7.38
C ASP A 20 17.10 3.11 8.10
N SER A 21 16.82 4.40 8.30
CA SER A 21 15.64 4.87 9.04
C SER A 21 15.10 6.19 8.50
N ASP A 22 13.80 6.37 8.59
CA ASP A 22 13.14 7.64 8.27
C ASP A 22 11.77 7.75 8.97
N VAL A 23 11.17 8.91 8.86
CA VAL A 23 9.83 9.23 9.39
C VAL A 23 8.91 9.58 8.24
N ASP A 24 7.84 8.80 8.06
CA ASP A 24 6.76 9.13 7.14
C ASP A 24 5.74 10.05 7.80
N VAL A 25 5.31 11.06 7.06
CA VAL A 25 4.17 11.91 7.43
C VAL A 25 3.05 11.65 6.42
N TYR A 26 1.85 11.40 6.92
CA TYR A 26 0.69 11.14 6.05
C TYR A 26 -0.57 11.81 6.58
N LEU A 27 -1.47 12.12 5.66
CA LEU A 27 -2.84 12.55 5.89
C LEU A 27 -3.77 11.56 5.21
N ALA A 28 -4.69 10.97 5.95
CA ALA A 28 -5.68 10.03 5.44
C ALA A 28 -7.09 10.52 5.71
N ALA A 29 -8.00 10.30 4.75
CA ALA A 29 -9.41 10.58 4.87
C ALA A 29 -10.23 9.43 4.30
N SER A 30 -11.32 9.08 5.00
CA SER A 30 -12.26 8.05 4.56
C SER A 30 -13.67 8.61 4.55
N LYS A 31 -14.46 8.21 3.55
CA LYS A 31 -15.87 8.57 3.45
C LYS A 31 -16.73 7.39 3.00
N LEU A 32 -17.80 7.13 3.73
CA LEU A 32 -18.83 6.18 3.37
C LEU A 32 -20.01 6.92 2.73
N PHE A 33 -20.33 6.55 1.50
CA PHE A 33 -21.50 7.03 0.77
C PHE A 33 -22.60 6.01 0.88
N LEU A 34 -23.73 6.38 1.45
CA LEU A 34 -24.89 5.50 1.59
C LEU A 34 -25.69 5.49 0.28
N GLY A 35 -26.00 4.29 -0.23
CA GLY A 35 -26.78 4.14 -1.45
C GLY A 35 -26.10 4.66 -2.73
N GLY A 36 -24.76 4.74 -2.76
CA GLY A 36 -24.00 5.37 -3.85
C GLY A 36 -24.13 4.69 -5.21
N VAL A 37 -23.74 3.42 -5.33
CA VAL A 37 -23.76 2.70 -6.61
C VAL A 37 -24.81 1.58 -6.55
N GLY A 38 -25.84 1.65 -7.39
CA GLY A 38 -26.92 0.67 -7.44
C GLY A 38 -27.64 0.46 -6.10
N GLY A 39 -27.78 1.52 -5.28
CA GLY A 39 -28.36 1.45 -3.94
C GLY A 39 -27.44 0.85 -2.87
N ARG A 40 -26.20 0.50 -3.21
CA ARG A 40 -25.22 -0.06 -2.29
C ARG A 40 -24.32 1.02 -1.70
N ASN A 41 -23.80 0.77 -0.50
CA ASN A 41 -22.86 1.69 0.13
C ASN A 41 -21.49 1.59 -0.53
N VAL A 42 -20.82 2.74 -0.66
CA VAL A 42 -19.48 2.86 -1.25
C VAL A 42 -18.54 3.49 -0.23
N LEU A 43 -17.46 2.81 0.08
CA LEU A 43 -16.36 3.33 0.89
C LEU A 43 -15.28 3.87 -0.03
N LEU A 44 -14.88 5.12 0.19
CA LEU A 44 -13.69 5.70 -0.41
C LEU A 44 -12.70 6.06 0.71
N ASN A 45 -11.44 5.71 0.49
CA ASN A 45 -10.32 6.11 1.33
C ASN A 45 -9.25 6.75 0.44
N GLY A 46 -8.65 7.84 0.91
CA GLY A 46 -7.51 8.48 0.26
C GLY A 46 -6.46 8.83 1.28
N THR A 47 -5.19 8.59 0.95
CA THR A 47 -4.03 8.95 1.77
C THR A 47 -3.01 9.67 0.92
N LEU A 48 -2.50 10.78 1.42
CA LEU A 48 -1.31 11.45 0.90
C LEU A 48 -0.18 11.23 1.89
N ARG A 49 0.95 10.71 1.41
CA ARG A 49 2.12 10.39 2.23
C ARG A 49 3.36 11.08 1.70
N SER A 50 4.09 11.74 2.58
CA SER A 50 5.44 12.25 2.33
C SER A 50 6.44 11.23 2.84
N THR A 51 7.20 10.61 1.94
CA THR A 51 8.09 9.48 2.25
C THR A 51 9.39 9.53 1.44
N ARG A 52 10.42 8.85 1.94
CA ARG A 52 11.65 8.46 1.23
C ARG A 52 11.83 6.94 1.19
N ALA A 53 10.82 6.20 1.64
CA ALA A 53 10.89 4.76 1.78
C ALA A 53 10.90 4.07 0.41
N ASN A 54 11.91 3.22 0.17
CA ASN A 54 11.99 2.33 -0.99
C ASN A 54 11.28 1.02 -0.64
N GLN A 55 10.42 0.52 -1.53
CA GLN A 55 9.58 -0.67 -1.27
C GLN A 55 8.92 -0.63 0.13
N THR A 56 8.25 0.49 0.45
CA THR A 56 7.63 0.73 1.75
C THR A 56 8.57 0.67 2.97
N GLY A 57 9.89 0.79 2.73
CA GLY A 57 10.95 0.76 3.74
C GLY A 57 11.77 -0.54 3.78
N LEU A 58 11.41 -1.57 3.00
CA LEU A 58 12.16 -2.83 2.94
C LEU A 58 13.55 -2.67 2.30
N LEU A 59 13.67 -1.76 1.34
CA LEU A 59 14.93 -1.43 0.67
C LEU A 59 15.53 -0.10 1.17
N GLY A 60 15.33 0.23 2.45
CA GLY A 60 15.87 1.43 3.06
C GLY A 60 15.17 2.72 2.63
N PHE A 61 15.86 3.85 2.76
CA PHE A 61 15.27 5.19 2.57
C PHE A 61 16.19 6.08 1.73
N GLY A 62 15.55 6.89 0.84
CA GLY A 62 16.30 7.66 -0.14
C GLY A 62 17.09 6.79 -1.11
N GLY A 63 17.65 7.36 -2.16
CA GLY A 63 18.42 6.62 -3.13
C GLY A 63 19.45 7.49 -3.85
N ASP A 64 20.23 6.85 -4.71
CA ASP A 64 21.23 7.48 -5.56
C ASP A 64 20.58 8.32 -6.67
N ALA A 65 19.41 7.88 -7.19
CA ALA A 65 18.65 8.64 -8.17
C ALA A 65 17.89 9.82 -7.53
N LYS A 66 17.27 9.60 -6.36
CA LYS A 66 16.53 10.64 -5.63
C LYS A 66 16.63 10.43 -4.12
N SER A 67 17.23 11.36 -3.42
CA SER A 67 17.38 11.32 -1.96
C SER A 67 16.30 12.11 -1.20
N GLY A 68 15.56 12.98 -1.88
CA GLY A 68 14.51 13.82 -1.30
C GLY A 68 13.23 13.08 -1.01
N ARG A 69 12.33 13.72 -0.24
CA ARG A 69 10.99 13.19 0.01
C ARG A 69 10.11 13.27 -1.24
N SER A 70 9.31 12.25 -1.44
CA SER A 70 8.26 12.22 -2.46
C SER A 70 6.90 12.28 -1.82
N LEU A 71 5.97 12.99 -2.45
CA LEU A 71 4.55 12.94 -2.10
C LEU A 71 3.91 11.85 -2.96
N VAL A 72 3.33 10.85 -2.33
CA VAL A 72 2.67 9.71 -2.99
C VAL A 72 1.23 9.59 -2.52
N ALA A 73 0.37 9.12 -3.41
CA ALA A 73 -1.05 8.91 -3.13
C ALA A 73 -1.35 7.42 -2.96
N GLU A 74 -2.28 7.12 -2.05
CA GLU A 74 -2.90 5.81 -1.88
C GLU A 74 -4.41 6.00 -1.93
N ILE A 75 -5.12 5.19 -2.69
CA ILE A 75 -6.57 5.29 -2.87
C ILE A 75 -7.16 3.90 -2.75
N THR A 76 -8.24 3.78 -1.95
CA THR A 76 -9.04 2.56 -1.87
C THR A 76 -10.49 2.91 -2.16
N ALA A 77 -11.14 2.13 -3.02
CA ALA A 77 -12.56 2.22 -3.29
C ALA A 77 -13.20 0.85 -3.11
N ALA A 78 -14.28 0.76 -2.35
CA ALA A 78 -15.01 -0.50 -2.14
C ALA A 78 -16.52 -0.31 -2.19
N VAL A 79 -17.21 -1.25 -2.81
CA VAL A 79 -18.67 -1.36 -2.80
C VAL A 79 -19.07 -2.45 -1.81
N LEU A 80 -19.90 -2.11 -0.83
CA LEU A 80 -20.48 -3.06 0.10
C LEU A 80 -21.66 -3.73 -0.59
N LEU A 81 -21.48 -5.00 -0.99
CA LEU A 81 -22.52 -5.77 -1.68
C LEU A 81 -23.71 -6.05 -0.77
N ASP A 82 -23.41 -6.33 0.48
CA ASP A 82 -24.35 -6.45 1.60
C ASP A 82 -23.62 -6.21 2.93
N ARG A 83 -24.19 -6.62 4.07
CA ARG A 83 -23.57 -6.48 5.40
C ARG A 83 -22.37 -7.40 5.63
N HIS A 84 -22.17 -8.42 4.77
CA HIS A 84 -21.13 -9.42 4.93
C HIS A 84 -20.08 -9.39 3.85
N TRP A 85 -20.35 -8.75 2.69
CA TRP A 85 -19.47 -8.81 1.54
C TRP A 85 -19.16 -7.41 1.01
N ALA A 86 -17.91 -7.20 0.68
CA ALA A 86 -17.46 -6.05 -0.09
C ALA A 86 -16.51 -6.49 -1.20
N ILE A 87 -16.51 -5.73 -2.29
CA ILE A 87 -15.52 -5.83 -3.35
C ILE A 87 -14.89 -4.45 -3.53
N GLY A 88 -13.58 -4.40 -3.72
CA GLY A 88 -12.89 -3.13 -3.84
C GLY A 88 -11.61 -3.22 -4.63
N TYR A 89 -11.07 -2.04 -4.88
CA TYR A 89 -9.82 -1.81 -5.59
C TYR A 89 -8.95 -0.89 -4.75
N GLU A 90 -7.66 -1.17 -4.69
CA GLU A 90 -6.64 -0.35 -4.05
C GLU A 90 -5.55 0.02 -5.05
N PHE A 91 -5.11 1.27 -4.99
CA PHE A 91 -3.98 1.79 -5.74
C PHE A 91 -3.04 2.51 -4.80
N ARG A 92 -1.74 2.25 -4.93
CA ARG A 92 -0.69 2.88 -4.14
C ARG A 92 0.49 3.27 -4.99
N GLN A 93 0.78 4.55 -5.00
CA GLN A 93 2.01 5.06 -5.59
C GLN A 93 3.23 4.73 -4.73
N LYS A 94 4.33 4.42 -5.41
CA LYS A 94 5.66 4.27 -4.78
C LYS A 94 6.62 5.31 -5.35
N PRO A 95 7.54 5.85 -4.52
CA PRO A 95 8.59 6.71 -5.03
C PRO A 95 9.67 5.85 -5.70
N ASP A 96 10.10 6.24 -6.89
CA ASP A 96 11.22 5.63 -7.61
C ASP A 96 12.50 6.42 -7.26
N ASN A 97 13.26 5.94 -6.28
CA ASN A 97 14.42 6.62 -5.72
C ASN A 97 15.75 5.93 -6.06
N LEU A 98 15.71 4.64 -6.47
CA LEU A 98 16.88 3.82 -6.69
C LEU A 98 17.24 3.81 -8.18
N GLY A 99 18.47 4.18 -8.54
CA GLY A 99 18.91 4.18 -9.94
C GLY A 99 19.07 2.79 -10.53
N PHE A 100 19.34 1.79 -9.68
CA PHE A 100 19.50 0.40 -10.09
C PHE A 100 18.20 -0.40 -10.11
N ALA A 101 17.23 -0.07 -9.25
CA ALA A 101 16.01 -0.82 -9.05
C ALA A 101 14.80 0.06 -9.31
N ARG A 102 14.04 -0.25 -10.37
CA ARG A 102 12.79 0.44 -10.69
C ARG A 102 11.69 0.02 -9.73
N GLU A 103 10.90 0.98 -9.27
CA GLU A 103 9.72 0.75 -8.45
C GLU A 103 8.46 1.18 -9.20
N ASP A 104 7.60 0.22 -9.52
CA ASP A 104 6.28 0.50 -10.09
C ASP A 104 5.21 0.61 -9.00
N ASP A 105 4.13 1.30 -9.30
CA ASP A 105 2.98 1.46 -8.42
C ASP A 105 2.30 0.11 -8.13
N TRP A 106 1.66 0.00 -6.97
CA TRP A 106 0.85 -1.15 -6.59
C TRP A 106 -0.60 -0.95 -6.93
N GLN A 107 -1.25 -2.04 -7.33
CA GLN A 107 -2.69 -2.10 -7.44
C GLN A 107 -3.20 -3.48 -7.07
N ASP A 108 -4.37 -3.54 -6.48
CA ASP A 108 -5.04 -4.80 -6.20
C ASP A 108 -6.55 -4.71 -6.35
N LEU A 109 -7.14 -5.87 -6.62
CA LEU A 109 -8.57 -6.11 -6.57
C LEU A 109 -8.84 -7.08 -5.43
N PHE A 110 -9.73 -6.71 -4.50
CA PHE A 110 -10.01 -7.52 -3.33
C PHE A 110 -11.49 -7.82 -3.14
N VAL A 111 -11.73 -8.94 -2.46
CA VAL A 111 -13.02 -9.31 -1.90
C VAL A 111 -12.86 -9.46 -0.39
N ALA A 112 -13.73 -8.82 0.36
CA ALA A 112 -13.77 -8.92 1.82
C ALA A 112 -15.06 -9.60 2.29
N TRP A 113 -14.91 -10.51 3.24
CA TRP A 113 -16.00 -11.19 3.91
C TRP A 113 -15.99 -10.93 5.41
N PHE A 114 -17.14 -10.47 5.93
CA PHE A 114 -17.36 -10.11 7.33
C PHE A 114 -18.40 -11.07 7.94
N PRO A 115 -18.04 -12.27 8.39
CA PRO A 115 -19.01 -13.21 8.99
C PRO A 115 -19.69 -12.62 10.22
N ASN A 116 -19.02 -11.74 10.95
CA ASN A 116 -19.53 -10.97 12.08
C ASN A 116 -18.71 -9.70 12.29
N LYS A 117 -19.06 -8.90 13.31
CA LYS A 117 -18.38 -7.61 13.62
C LYS A 117 -16.93 -7.75 14.12
N HIS A 118 -16.51 -8.96 14.46
CA HIS A 118 -15.19 -9.23 15.04
C HIS A 118 -14.22 -9.86 14.05
N VAL A 119 -14.71 -10.40 12.94
CA VAL A 119 -13.88 -11.15 11.99
C VAL A 119 -14.05 -10.57 10.61
N ALA A 120 -12.92 -10.31 9.94
CA ALA A 120 -12.84 -9.96 8.53
C ALA A 120 -11.84 -10.88 7.81
N LEU A 121 -12.24 -11.42 6.68
CA LEU A 121 -11.40 -12.20 5.77
C LEU A 121 -11.29 -11.44 4.46
N VAL A 122 -10.08 -11.19 3.99
CA VAL A 122 -9.84 -10.47 2.72
C VAL A 122 -8.98 -11.34 1.82
N ALA A 123 -9.47 -11.56 0.61
CA ALA A 123 -8.68 -12.15 -0.47
C ALA A 123 -8.46 -11.09 -1.55
N ALA A 124 -7.22 -10.92 -2.00
CA ALA A 124 -6.86 -9.97 -3.03
C ALA A 124 -5.95 -10.61 -4.08
N TYR A 125 -6.08 -10.14 -5.31
CA TYR A 125 -5.09 -10.34 -6.35
C TYR A 125 -4.34 -9.03 -6.52
N ALA A 126 -3.07 -9.03 -6.15
CA ALA A 126 -2.21 -7.87 -6.13
C ALA A 126 -1.24 -7.91 -7.30
N ASP A 127 -1.16 -6.80 -8.03
CA ASP A 127 -0.10 -6.49 -8.97
C ASP A 127 0.84 -5.50 -8.27
N LEU A 128 2.05 -5.98 -7.98
CA LEU A 128 3.07 -5.23 -7.26
C LEU A 128 4.04 -4.53 -8.21
N GLY A 129 3.82 -4.67 -9.52
CA GLY A 129 4.70 -4.15 -10.54
C GLY A 129 6.11 -4.72 -10.46
N SER A 130 7.11 -3.91 -10.75
CA SER A 130 8.52 -4.26 -10.59
C SER A 130 8.96 -4.06 -9.15
N ILE A 131 9.66 -5.07 -8.61
CA ILE A 131 10.26 -5.04 -7.28
C ILE A 131 11.76 -5.27 -7.43
N ALA A 132 12.55 -4.22 -7.26
CA ALA A 132 13.98 -4.23 -7.44
C ALA A 132 14.36 -4.67 -8.88
N THR A 133 14.86 -5.89 -9.05
CA THR A 133 15.27 -6.45 -10.35
C THR A 133 14.29 -7.47 -10.91
N LEU A 134 13.14 -7.66 -10.26
CA LEU A 134 12.10 -8.62 -10.66
C LEU A 134 10.93 -7.86 -11.29
N ASP A 135 10.67 -8.10 -12.56
CA ASP A 135 9.60 -7.48 -13.31
C ASP A 135 8.26 -8.21 -13.11
N SER A 136 7.14 -7.44 -13.20
CA SER A 136 5.78 -7.97 -13.27
C SER A 136 5.42 -8.95 -12.15
N GLN A 137 5.66 -8.53 -10.89
CA GLN A 137 5.32 -9.35 -9.73
C GLN A 137 3.83 -9.23 -9.42
N ALA A 138 3.10 -10.34 -9.54
CA ALA A 138 1.69 -10.41 -9.17
C ALA A 138 1.40 -11.68 -8.37
N GLY A 139 0.40 -11.64 -7.50
CA GLY A 139 0.09 -12.79 -6.66
C GLY A 139 -1.19 -12.65 -5.85
N TRP A 140 -1.56 -13.75 -5.22
CA TRP A 140 -2.69 -13.80 -4.29
C TRP A 140 -2.26 -13.44 -2.88
N TYR A 141 -3.10 -12.66 -2.22
CA TYR A 141 -2.96 -12.27 -0.83
C TYR A 141 -4.20 -12.71 -0.05
N LEU A 142 -3.99 -13.24 1.15
CA LEU A 142 -5.07 -13.60 2.08
C LEU A 142 -4.77 -13.00 3.44
N SER A 143 -5.76 -12.31 4.01
CA SER A 143 -5.68 -11.70 5.34
C SER A 143 -6.85 -12.10 6.21
N LEU A 144 -6.57 -12.43 7.47
CA LEU A 144 -7.57 -12.61 8.52
C LEU A 144 -7.35 -11.55 9.59
N GLN A 145 -8.39 -10.80 9.89
CA GLN A 145 -8.40 -9.81 10.96
C GLN A 145 -9.42 -10.22 12.03
N VAL A 146 -9.00 -10.17 13.27
CA VAL A 146 -9.84 -10.46 14.43
C VAL A 146 -9.76 -9.29 15.40
N SER A 147 -10.91 -8.74 15.77
CA SER A 147 -11.05 -7.65 16.75
C SER A 147 -11.78 -8.18 17.99
N LEU A 148 -11.24 -7.92 19.18
CA LEU A 148 -11.81 -8.30 20.47
C LEU A 148 -12.72 -7.19 21.01
#